data_d443113a3560da239ca8a2e1c4096479
#
_entry.id   d443113a3560da239ca8a2e1c4096479
#
_cell.length_a   1.000
_cell.length_b   1.000
_cell.length_c   1.000
_cell.angle_alpha   90.00
_cell.angle_beta   90.00
_cell.angle_gamma   90.00
#
_symmetry.space_group_name_H-M   'P 1'
#
loop_
_entity.id
_entity.type
_entity.pdbx_description
1 polymer ?
#
loop_
_entity_poly.entity_id
_entity_poly.type
_entity_poly.pdbx_seq_one_letter_code
_entity_poly.pdbx_strand_id
1 'polypeptide(L)'
;MRPAQAARPAGQLWVLSTAGTRRSAYWRSKVDVGRTSATLGVTEGTCFVEWSAPGHADVTDPATWPAFMPALGRTIDERTVAADLTSMPLSEWRRAYANQWDDDVDDGGWEVISKDVWEASRL
;
A
#
# COMPACT_ATOMS: atom_id res chain seq x y z
N MET A 1 10.12 14.76 -10.27
CA MET A 1 8.84 15.01 -10.99
C MET A 1 8.25 16.41 -10.80
N ARG A 2 8.67 17.20 -9.81
CA ARG A 2 8.15 18.56 -9.59
C ARG A 2 8.51 19.60 -10.68
N PRO A 3 9.63 19.52 -11.42
CA PRO A 3 9.96 20.56 -12.41
C PRO A 3 8.91 20.76 -13.49
N ALA A 4 8.23 19.69 -13.91
CA ALA A 4 7.18 19.77 -14.94
C ALA A 4 5.92 20.54 -14.49
N GLN A 5 5.72 20.73 -13.17
CA GLN A 5 4.58 21.44 -12.59
C GLN A 5 4.92 22.89 -12.21
N ALA A 6 6.19 23.27 -12.27
CA ALA A 6 6.63 24.60 -11.85
C ALA A 6 5.97 25.75 -12.63
N ALA A 7 5.55 25.49 -13.87
CA ALA A 7 4.85 26.44 -14.72
C ALA A 7 3.33 26.54 -14.45
N ARG A 8 2.79 25.75 -13.51
CA ARG A 8 1.36 25.75 -13.17
C ARG A 8 1.15 26.09 -11.70
N PRO A 9 0.66 27.31 -11.37
CA PRO A 9 0.50 27.77 -9.98
C PRO A 9 -0.42 26.88 -9.12
N ALA A 10 -1.35 26.15 -9.74
CA ALA A 10 -2.29 25.24 -9.07
C ALA A 10 -2.01 23.75 -9.37
N GLY A 11 -0.78 23.44 -9.80
CA GLY A 11 -0.40 22.05 -10.10
C GLY A 11 -0.44 21.18 -8.85
N GLN A 12 -1.16 20.03 -8.93
CA GLN A 12 -1.27 19.04 -7.86
C GLN A 12 -0.73 17.69 -8.35
N LEU A 13 -0.05 16.98 -7.47
CA LEU A 13 0.34 15.60 -7.67
C LEU A 13 -0.45 14.71 -6.70
N TRP A 14 -1.25 13.83 -7.25
CA TRP A 14 -1.99 12.83 -6.49
C TRP A 14 -1.27 11.50 -6.58
N VAL A 15 -1.04 10.86 -5.46
CA VAL A 15 -0.45 9.52 -5.39
C VAL A 15 -1.38 8.65 -4.55
N LEU A 16 -1.89 7.59 -5.15
CA LEU A 16 -2.80 6.64 -4.51
C LEU A 16 -2.18 5.25 -4.63
N SER A 17 -2.06 4.56 -3.52
CA SER A 17 -1.53 3.20 -3.50
C SER A 17 -1.91 2.49 -2.20
N THR A 18 -1.80 1.17 -2.20
CA THR A 18 -1.81 0.34 -0.99
C THR A 18 -0.39 0.16 -0.45
N ALA A 19 -0.26 -0.47 0.73
CA ALA A 19 1.02 -0.87 1.27
C ALA A 19 1.79 -1.77 0.29
N GLY A 20 3.09 -1.65 0.31
CA GLY A 20 3.99 -2.43 -0.52
C GLY A 20 4.76 -3.48 0.29
N THR A 21 5.80 -4.00 -0.34
CA THR A 21 6.77 -4.90 0.25
C THR A 21 8.08 -4.15 0.57
N ARG A 22 9.07 -4.87 1.10
CA ARG A 22 10.43 -4.32 1.35
C ARG A 22 11.03 -3.62 0.13
N ARG A 23 10.67 -4.02 -1.08
CA ARG A 23 11.16 -3.41 -2.33
C ARG A 23 10.52 -2.08 -2.69
N SER A 24 9.40 -1.74 -2.07
CA SER A 24 8.69 -0.50 -2.32
C SER A 24 9.31 0.69 -1.55
N ALA A 25 10.64 0.79 -1.52
CA ALA A 25 11.38 1.76 -0.71
C ALA A 25 11.00 3.22 -1.01
N TYR A 26 10.81 3.56 -2.28
CA TYR A 26 10.36 4.90 -2.67
C TYR A 26 8.98 5.21 -2.11
N TRP A 27 8.02 4.29 -2.26
CA TRP A 27 6.67 4.48 -1.75
C TRP A 27 6.65 4.55 -0.22
N ARG A 28 7.39 3.67 0.44
CA ARG A 28 7.54 3.70 1.90
C ARG A 28 8.05 5.03 2.39
N SER A 29 9.08 5.59 1.75
CA SER A 29 9.61 6.91 2.12
C SER A 29 8.55 8.02 2.03
N LYS A 30 7.64 7.94 1.05
CA LYS A 30 6.53 8.91 0.92
C LYS A 30 5.49 8.76 2.03
N VAL A 31 5.17 7.53 2.39
CA VAL A 31 4.26 7.24 3.50
C VAL A 31 4.85 7.72 4.82
N ASP A 32 6.12 7.45 5.08
CA ASP A 32 6.81 7.86 6.31
C ASP A 32 6.86 9.39 6.46
N VAL A 33 7.15 10.10 5.37
CA VAL A 33 7.09 11.57 5.34
C VAL A 33 5.66 12.06 5.60
N GLY A 34 4.66 11.43 4.98
CA GLY A 34 3.25 11.75 5.19
C GLY A 34 2.81 11.55 6.64
N ARG A 35 3.15 10.43 7.25
CA ARG A 35 2.88 10.13 8.66
C ARG A 35 3.54 11.13 9.60
N THR A 36 4.80 11.46 9.33
CA THR A 36 5.55 12.47 10.12
C THR A 36 4.87 13.84 10.01
N SER A 37 4.50 14.27 8.80
CA SER A 37 3.80 15.54 8.58
C SER A 37 2.45 15.58 9.31
N ALA A 38 1.68 14.50 9.27
CA ALA A 38 0.40 14.39 9.98
C ALA A 38 0.60 14.48 11.49
N THR A 39 1.61 13.80 12.04
CA THR A 39 1.93 13.81 13.48
C THR A 39 2.36 15.20 13.96
N LEU A 40 3.12 15.93 13.12
CA LEU A 40 3.59 17.28 13.43
C LEU A 40 2.55 18.37 13.13
N GLY A 41 1.39 18.03 12.56
CA GLY A 41 0.36 18.99 12.14
C GLY A 41 0.77 19.88 11.00
N VAL A 42 1.75 19.47 10.17
CA VAL A 42 2.20 20.21 8.99
C VAL A 42 1.20 19.99 7.86
N THR A 43 0.48 21.06 7.49
CA THR A 43 -0.57 21.00 6.46
C THR A 43 -0.22 21.74 5.17
N GLU A 44 0.85 22.54 5.17
CA GLU A 44 1.23 23.30 3.99
C GLU A 44 1.83 22.43 2.87
N GLY A 45 1.20 22.49 1.70
CA GLY A 45 1.70 21.87 0.48
C GLY A 45 1.60 20.36 0.41
N THR A 46 1.08 19.71 1.45
CA THR A 46 0.92 18.24 1.49
C THR A 46 -0.36 17.85 2.22
N CYS A 47 -1.17 17.02 1.59
CA CYS A 47 -2.28 16.31 2.23
C CYS A 47 -1.92 14.84 2.29
N PHE A 48 -1.99 14.24 3.47
CA PHE A 48 -1.77 12.81 3.68
C PHE A 48 -2.99 12.19 4.32
N VAL A 49 -3.52 11.15 3.71
CA VAL A 49 -4.66 10.38 4.21
C VAL A 49 -4.30 8.91 4.14
N GLU A 50 -4.46 8.20 5.24
CA GLU A 50 -4.16 6.78 5.35
C GLU A 50 -5.27 6.05 6.09
N TRP A 51 -5.69 4.92 5.53
CA TRP A 51 -6.51 3.92 6.19
C TRP A 51 -5.71 2.63 6.24
N SER A 52 -5.23 2.27 7.41
CA SER A 52 -4.44 1.06 7.62
C SER A 52 -4.79 0.42 8.96
N ALA A 53 -4.75 -0.90 9.03
CA ALA A 53 -4.90 -1.60 10.29
C ALA A 53 -3.64 -1.42 11.14
N PRO A 54 -3.78 -1.15 12.45
CA PRO A 54 -2.64 -1.18 13.35
C PRO A 54 -1.93 -2.53 13.33
N GLY A 55 -0.60 -2.54 13.51
CA GLY A 55 0.18 -3.78 13.44
C GLY A 55 -0.23 -4.86 14.47
N HIS A 56 -0.84 -4.44 15.58
CA HIS A 56 -1.34 -5.32 16.63
C HIS A 56 -2.79 -5.79 16.44
N ALA A 57 -3.50 -5.26 15.42
CA ALA A 57 -4.89 -5.61 15.18
C ALA A 57 -5.00 -7.04 14.63
N ASP A 58 -5.97 -7.78 15.14
CA ASP A 58 -6.35 -9.06 14.52
C ASP A 58 -7.20 -8.78 13.26
N VAL A 59 -6.52 -8.75 12.13
CA VAL A 59 -7.15 -8.48 10.83
C VAL A 59 -7.98 -9.66 10.31
N THR A 60 -7.92 -10.83 10.98
CA THR A 60 -8.76 -11.99 10.63
C THR A 60 -10.16 -11.90 11.25
N ASP A 61 -10.34 -11.01 12.23
CA ASP A 61 -11.64 -10.75 12.83
C ASP A 61 -12.42 -9.69 12.03
N PRO A 62 -13.55 -10.06 11.39
CA PRO A 62 -14.36 -9.12 10.62
C PRO A 62 -14.82 -7.88 11.41
N ALA A 63 -14.96 -7.98 12.73
CA ALA A 63 -15.36 -6.87 13.57
C ALA A 63 -14.33 -5.70 13.55
N THR A 64 -13.08 -5.97 13.18
CA THR A 64 -12.03 -4.95 13.09
C THR A 64 -12.02 -4.20 11.75
N TRP A 65 -12.59 -4.77 10.70
CA TRP A 65 -12.49 -4.27 9.33
C TRP A 65 -13.03 -2.84 9.13
N PRO A 66 -14.16 -2.42 9.74
CA PRO A 66 -14.67 -1.07 9.56
C PRO A 66 -13.68 0.03 9.98
N ALA A 67 -12.75 -0.29 10.87
CA ALA A 67 -11.77 0.69 11.37
C ALA A 67 -10.75 1.12 10.29
N PHE A 68 -10.44 0.23 9.34
CA PHE A 68 -9.44 0.50 8.29
C PHE A 68 -9.95 0.30 6.86
N MET A 69 -11.21 -0.10 6.69
CA MET A 69 -11.86 -0.23 5.38
C MET A 69 -13.09 0.69 5.27
N PRO A 70 -12.92 1.97 4.95
CA PRO A 70 -14.05 2.92 4.88
C PRO A 70 -15.04 2.60 3.74
N ALA A 71 -14.63 1.79 2.78
CA ALA A 71 -15.47 1.34 1.66
C ALA A 71 -16.33 0.11 1.99
N LEU A 72 -16.08 -0.55 3.13
CA LEU A 72 -16.78 -1.75 3.56
C LEU A 72 -18.28 -1.46 3.76
N GLY A 73 -19.15 -2.30 3.18
CA GLY A 73 -20.59 -2.12 3.19
C GLY A 73 -21.12 -1.00 2.28
N ARG A 74 -20.24 -0.33 1.52
CA ARG A 74 -20.60 0.68 0.53
C ARG A 74 -20.28 0.22 -0.89
N THR A 75 -18.99 0.07 -1.20
CA THR A 75 -18.49 -0.38 -2.51
C THR A 75 -17.80 -1.74 -2.44
N ILE A 76 -17.47 -2.20 -1.24
CA ILE A 76 -16.85 -3.50 -0.97
C ILE A 76 -17.82 -4.31 -0.10
N ASP A 77 -18.16 -5.52 -0.57
CA ASP A 77 -18.99 -6.45 0.18
C ASP A 77 -18.16 -7.25 1.18
N GLU A 78 -18.60 -7.32 2.43
CA GLU A 78 -17.96 -8.09 3.49
C GLU A 78 -17.77 -9.56 3.13
N ARG A 79 -18.72 -10.15 2.41
CA ARG A 79 -18.63 -11.55 1.95
C ARG A 79 -17.46 -11.76 1.00
N THR A 80 -17.20 -10.79 0.12
CA THR A 80 -16.08 -10.83 -0.80
C THR A 80 -14.76 -10.76 -0.04
N VAL A 81 -14.65 -9.85 0.92
CA VAL A 81 -13.45 -9.70 1.77
C VAL A 81 -13.18 -10.98 2.57
N ALA A 82 -14.24 -11.61 3.12
CA ALA A 82 -14.13 -12.86 3.85
C ALA A 82 -13.72 -14.04 2.94
N ALA A 83 -14.27 -14.11 1.73
CA ALA A 83 -13.88 -15.13 0.75
C ALA A 83 -12.40 -15.00 0.35
N ASP A 84 -11.93 -13.78 0.11
CA ASP A 84 -10.54 -13.52 -0.21
C ASP A 84 -9.59 -13.84 0.95
N LEU A 85 -10.02 -13.61 2.21
CA LEU A 85 -9.26 -14.01 3.39
C LEU A 85 -8.97 -15.51 3.44
N THR A 86 -9.88 -16.32 2.92
CA THR A 86 -9.72 -17.78 2.88
C THR A 86 -9.01 -18.29 1.63
N SER A 87 -9.00 -17.53 0.55
CA SER A 87 -8.52 -17.96 -0.77
C SER A 87 -7.12 -17.48 -1.13
N MET A 88 -6.60 -16.44 -0.46
CA MET A 88 -5.28 -15.90 -0.72
C MET A 88 -4.36 -16.00 0.51
N PRO A 89 -3.04 -15.91 0.33
CA PRO A 89 -2.09 -15.84 1.44
C PRO A 89 -2.40 -14.65 2.36
N LEU A 90 -2.32 -14.85 3.68
CA LEU A 90 -2.64 -13.82 4.67
C LEU A 90 -1.77 -12.56 4.51
N SER A 91 -0.52 -12.71 4.12
CA SER A 91 0.39 -11.58 3.86
C SER A 91 -0.10 -10.71 2.71
N GLU A 92 -0.57 -11.34 1.63
CA GLU A 92 -1.15 -10.64 0.49
C GLU A 92 -2.47 -9.96 0.86
N TRP A 93 -3.33 -10.66 1.60
CA TRP A 93 -4.59 -10.08 2.09
C TRP A 93 -4.34 -8.87 3.01
N ARG A 94 -3.38 -8.96 3.94
CA ARG A 94 -2.99 -7.85 4.81
C ARG A 94 -2.55 -6.63 4.01
N ARG A 95 -1.78 -6.83 2.97
CA ARG A 95 -1.32 -5.75 2.09
C ARG A 95 -2.46 -5.14 1.30
N ALA A 96 -3.34 -5.97 0.72
CA ALA A 96 -4.42 -5.53 -0.16
C ALA A 96 -5.58 -4.87 0.60
N TYR A 97 -6.00 -5.44 1.71
CA TYR A 97 -7.20 -5.01 2.45
C TYR A 97 -6.90 -4.23 3.73
N ALA A 98 -5.89 -4.65 4.49
CA ALA A 98 -5.52 -4.00 5.75
C ALA A 98 -4.49 -2.89 5.58
N ASN A 99 -3.96 -2.69 4.38
CA ASN A 99 -2.92 -1.70 4.07
C ASN A 99 -1.69 -1.82 5.00
N GLN A 100 -1.35 -3.05 5.38
CA GLN A 100 -0.17 -3.36 6.19
C GLN A 100 1.02 -3.70 5.30
N TRP A 101 2.17 -3.14 5.64
CA TRP A 101 3.41 -3.42 4.93
C TRP A 101 3.88 -4.85 5.20
N ASP A 102 4.32 -5.51 4.16
CA ASP A 102 4.91 -6.83 4.24
C ASP A 102 6.44 -6.70 4.13
N ASP A 103 7.10 -6.73 5.29
CA ASP A 103 8.56 -6.63 5.38
C ASP A 103 9.25 -8.00 5.31
N ASP A 104 8.48 -9.08 5.44
CA ASP A 104 8.99 -10.46 5.50
C ASP A 104 9.04 -11.12 4.12
N VAL A 105 8.28 -10.62 3.16
CA VAL A 105 8.36 -11.12 1.78
C VAL A 105 9.58 -10.54 1.10
N ASP A 106 10.63 -11.30 1.04
CA ASP A 106 11.67 -11.15 0.03
C ASP A 106 11.09 -11.64 -1.30
N ASP A 107 10.46 -10.73 -2.05
CA ASP A 107 10.03 -10.99 -3.42
C ASP A 107 11.30 -11.27 -4.24
N GLY A 108 11.83 -12.48 -4.14
CA GLY A 108 13.07 -12.89 -4.81
C GLY A 108 13.10 -12.43 -6.26
N GLY A 109 13.74 -11.40 -6.55
CA GLY A 109 13.85 -10.46 -7.67
C GLY A 109 13.54 -10.91 -9.09
N TRP A 110 13.16 -12.16 -9.34
CA TRP A 110 12.95 -12.72 -10.66
C TRP A 110 11.86 -13.80 -10.69
N GLU A 111 10.78 -13.60 -9.93
CA GLU A 111 9.72 -14.63 -9.78
C GLU A 111 8.99 -14.98 -11.08
N VAL A 112 8.87 -14.04 -12.01
CA VAL A 112 8.13 -14.29 -13.26
C VAL A 112 9.02 -14.93 -14.33
N ILE A 113 10.30 -14.55 -14.38
CA ILE A 113 11.29 -15.13 -15.29
C ILE A 113 12.58 -15.31 -14.48
N SER A 114 13.10 -16.54 -14.39
CA SER A 114 14.36 -16.74 -13.68
C SER A 114 15.49 -15.94 -14.35
N LYS A 115 16.45 -15.46 -13.55
CA LYS A 115 17.58 -14.68 -14.04
C LYS A 115 18.32 -15.42 -15.16
N ASP A 116 18.49 -16.73 -15.02
CA ASP A 116 19.18 -17.57 -15.99
C ASP A 116 18.47 -17.62 -17.34
N VAL A 117 17.12 -17.71 -17.32
CA VAL A 117 16.30 -17.65 -18.55
C VAL A 117 16.37 -16.30 -19.20
N TRP A 118 16.38 -15.21 -18.40
CA TRP A 118 16.55 -13.86 -18.91
C TRP A 118 17.92 -13.64 -19.54
N GLU A 119 18.99 -14.07 -18.87
CA GLU A 119 20.35 -13.95 -19.41
C GLU A 119 20.57 -14.80 -20.66
N ALA A 120 19.99 -16.01 -20.71
CA ALA A 120 20.01 -16.87 -21.88
C ALA A 120 19.24 -16.30 -23.07
N SER A 121 18.26 -15.44 -22.86
CA SER A 121 17.48 -14.79 -23.92
C SER A 121 18.11 -13.50 -24.47
N ARG A 122 19.21 -13.01 -23.89
CA ARG A 122 19.94 -11.85 -24.42
C ARG A 122 20.77 -12.30 -25.63
N LEU A 123 20.35 -11.85 -26.79
CA LEU A 123 21.12 -11.96 -28.03
C LEU A 123 22.33 -11.03 -28.02
#